data_bf451757553cb925c2d9b041b60fbb18
#
_entry.id   bf451757553cb925c2d9b041b60fbb18
#
_cell.length_a   1.000
_cell.length_b   1.000
_cell.length_c   1.000
_cell.angle_alpha   90.00
_cell.angle_beta   90.00
_cell.angle_gamma   90.00
#
_symmetry.space_group_name_H-M   'P 1'
#
loop_
_entity.id
_entity.type
_entity.pdbx_description
1 polymer ?
#
loop_
_entity_poly.entity_id
_entity_poly.type
_entity_poly.pdbx_seq_one_letter_code
_entity_poly.pdbx_strand_id
1 'polypeptide(L)'
;MLLAGVTVRAGRVSGDGMKLAPILSAGLALVVAACGADIGDRFNGDSYDVSLKRADEARKAGDFDSAIPLYGRALQINPDGVDAKVGLGQVYLSLGAPDEAAAMFREVLDKKSGNQMARRGLALALISMGQTMLAQQQLEAALRADDRDYRTLNAYGVLLDMEGRHVDAQARYRQGIELAPDFVPLRSNFGLSLAISGQAQEAIAQLAPLAASRAADGRVRQNLAFAYAMNGDLENCLMVSRRDLSEVSAQQQLSYFLQLKALPVAARSAELRRNPNFFPQAAAGGA
;
A
#
# COMPACT_ATOMS: atom_id res chain seq x y z
N MET A 1 13.29 14.71 -55.34
CA MET A 1 14.08 15.91 -55.60
C MET A 1 14.44 16.55 -54.26
N LEU A 2 15.76 16.53 -54.00
CA LEU A 2 16.56 17.26 -52.99
C LEU A 2 16.29 17.10 -51.51
N LEU A 3 17.19 16.29 -50.98
CA LEU A 3 17.72 16.26 -49.61
C LEU A 3 18.38 17.59 -49.22
N ALA A 4 18.20 18.04 -48.03
CA ALA A 4 19.12 18.96 -47.38
C ALA A 4 19.47 18.42 -45.98
N GLY A 5 20.68 17.89 -45.86
CA GLY A 5 21.30 17.45 -44.61
C GLY A 5 21.77 18.66 -43.82
N VAL A 6 21.65 18.54 -42.49
CA VAL A 6 22.35 19.42 -41.53
C VAL A 6 23.34 18.57 -40.79
N THR A 7 24.61 18.75 -41.13
CA THR A 7 25.78 18.25 -40.40
C THR A 7 26.02 19.18 -39.22
N VAL A 8 25.94 18.67 -38.02
CA VAL A 8 26.45 19.34 -36.82
C VAL A 8 27.86 18.82 -36.52
N ARG A 9 28.78 19.74 -36.54
CA ARG A 9 30.23 19.61 -36.35
C ARG A 9 30.58 19.24 -34.93
N ALA A 10 31.33 18.17 -34.75
CA ALA A 10 31.93 17.79 -33.52
C ALA A 10 32.97 18.82 -33.05
N GLY A 11 32.72 19.50 -31.97
CA GLY A 11 33.70 20.27 -31.23
C GLY A 11 34.41 19.39 -30.21
N ARG A 12 35.71 19.19 -30.43
CA ARG A 12 36.65 18.54 -29.54
C ARG A 12 36.96 19.51 -28.41
N VAL A 13 36.58 19.19 -27.15
CA VAL A 13 37.06 19.87 -25.95
C VAL A 13 38.00 18.89 -25.22
N SER A 14 39.22 19.34 -25.10
CA SER A 14 40.36 18.67 -24.43
C SER A 14 40.02 18.41 -22.95
N GLY A 15 40.63 17.30 -22.48
CA GLY A 15 40.48 16.80 -21.12
C GLY A 15 41.10 17.73 -20.06
N ASP A 16 40.42 17.76 -18.98
CA ASP A 16 41.05 17.91 -17.66
C ASP A 16 40.29 16.99 -16.70
N GLY A 17 41.09 16.11 -16.11
CA GLY A 17 40.62 15.02 -15.26
C GLY A 17 40.06 15.54 -13.96
N MET A 18 38.75 15.48 -13.84
CA MET A 18 38.09 15.63 -12.55
C MET A 18 37.74 14.23 -12.01
N LYS A 19 38.57 13.79 -11.09
CA LYS A 19 38.35 12.55 -10.34
C LYS A 19 36.98 12.67 -9.62
N LEU A 20 36.01 11.92 -10.07
CA LEU A 20 34.78 11.67 -9.33
C LEU A 20 35.13 10.84 -8.09
N ALA A 21 35.19 11.52 -6.94
CA ALA A 21 35.18 10.84 -5.66
C ALA A 21 33.82 10.16 -5.44
N PRO A 22 33.77 8.97 -4.83
CA PRO A 22 32.50 8.31 -4.53
C PRO A 22 31.77 9.16 -3.48
N ILE A 23 30.56 9.62 -3.81
CA ILE A 23 29.65 10.20 -2.84
C ILE A 23 29.18 9.04 -1.96
N LEU A 24 29.90 8.89 -0.85
CA LEU A 24 29.50 8.05 0.26
C LEU A 24 28.14 8.52 0.79
N SER A 25 27.23 7.59 0.87
CA SER A 25 26.00 7.58 1.64
C SER A 25 26.23 8.00 3.10
N ALA A 26 26.21 9.29 3.35
CA ALA A 26 26.27 9.89 4.69
C ALA A 26 25.34 11.12 4.69
N GLY A 27 24.07 10.90 4.60
CA GLY A 27 23.09 11.98 4.44
C GLY A 27 21.80 11.85 5.23
N LEU A 28 21.77 11.13 6.35
CA LEU A 28 20.61 11.19 7.25
C LEU A 28 20.97 11.43 8.73
N ALA A 29 22.19 11.84 9.02
CA ALA A 29 22.61 12.13 10.40
C ALA A 29 22.82 13.62 10.71
N LEU A 30 22.46 14.56 9.81
CA LEU A 30 22.89 15.96 9.96
C LEU A 30 21.79 17.01 9.80
N VAL A 31 20.51 16.66 9.98
CA VAL A 31 19.42 17.65 10.09
C VAL A 31 18.95 17.87 11.53
N VAL A 32 19.45 17.08 12.49
CA VAL A 32 19.07 17.22 13.90
C VAL A 32 19.91 18.26 14.68
N ALA A 33 20.98 18.80 14.08
CA ALA A 33 21.92 19.66 14.82
C ALA A 33 21.78 21.18 14.60
N ALA A 34 20.85 21.66 13.76
CA ALA A 34 20.74 23.08 13.43
C ALA A 34 19.48 23.82 13.92
N CYS A 35 18.54 23.14 14.59
CA CYS A 35 17.40 23.78 15.30
C CYS A 35 17.34 23.36 16.76
N GLY A 36 18.47 23.30 17.43
CA GLY A 36 18.62 22.77 18.77
C GLY A 36 18.45 23.76 19.89
N ALA A 37 17.45 24.64 19.90
CA ALA A 37 17.27 25.52 21.05
C ALA A 37 15.83 25.73 21.52
N ASP A 38 14.78 25.29 20.77
CA ASP A 38 13.42 25.65 21.21
C ASP A 38 12.37 24.50 21.12
N ILE A 39 12.75 23.31 20.65
CA ILE A 39 11.87 22.15 20.63
C ILE A 39 12.05 21.28 21.89
N GLY A 40 13.20 21.36 22.56
CA GLY A 40 13.53 20.54 23.73
C GLY A 40 12.64 20.80 24.96
N ASP A 41 12.16 22.01 25.15
CA ASP A 41 11.41 22.37 26.34
C ASP A 41 9.90 22.11 26.27
N ARG A 42 9.33 21.90 25.07
CA ARG A 42 7.90 21.58 24.95
C ARG A 42 7.58 20.10 25.14
N PHE A 43 8.58 19.20 25.17
CA PHE A 43 8.39 17.75 25.26
C PHE A 43 9.00 17.14 26.53
N ASN A 44 9.43 17.94 27.47
CA ASN A 44 10.15 17.47 28.68
C ASN A 44 9.27 16.76 29.75
N GLY A 45 8.03 16.41 29.40
CA GLY A 45 7.12 15.67 30.28
C GLY A 45 6.46 14.45 29.65
N ASP A 46 6.74 14.13 28.39
CA ASP A 46 6.06 13.01 27.72
C ASP A 46 6.75 11.67 28.06
N SER A 47 6.00 10.76 28.68
CA SER A 47 6.40 9.35 28.82
C SER A 47 6.31 8.64 27.47
N TYR A 48 6.94 7.44 27.38
CA TYR A 48 6.80 6.55 26.22
C TYR A 48 5.32 6.38 25.82
N ASP A 49 4.45 6.08 26.78
CA ASP A 49 3.03 5.82 26.53
C ASP A 49 2.28 7.03 26.00
N VAL A 50 2.60 8.23 26.50
CA VAL A 50 1.99 9.48 26.01
C VAL A 50 2.42 9.76 24.58
N SER A 51 3.71 9.63 24.28
CA SER A 51 4.24 9.82 22.92
C SER A 51 3.67 8.80 21.95
N LEU A 52 3.59 7.53 22.36
CA LEU A 52 3.01 6.44 21.58
C LEU A 52 1.52 6.70 21.27
N LYS A 53 0.74 7.03 22.30
CA LYS A 53 -0.69 7.30 22.14
C LYS A 53 -0.96 8.44 21.15
N ARG A 54 -0.24 9.55 21.29
CA ARG A 54 -0.35 10.69 20.35
C ARG A 54 0.07 10.29 18.92
N ALA A 55 1.13 9.50 18.79
CA ALA A 55 1.58 8.99 17.51
C ALA A 55 0.51 8.12 16.84
N ASP A 56 -0.13 7.23 17.61
CA ASP A 56 -1.23 6.39 17.13
C ASP A 56 -2.47 7.19 16.74
N GLU A 57 -2.80 8.23 17.49
CA GLU A 57 -3.89 9.16 17.16
C GLU A 57 -3.61 9.90 15.84
N ALA A 58 -2.40 10.46 15.67
CA ALA A 58 -1.97 11.11 14.43
C ALA A 58 -1.98 10.13 13.24
N ARG A 59 -1.44 8.91 13.42
CA ARG A 59 -1.47 7.87 12.38
C ARG A 59 -2.90 7.52 11.97
N LYS A 60 -3.81 7.35 12.91
CA LYS A 60 -5.24 7.05 12.64
C LYS A 60 -5.94 8.21 11.93
N ALA A 61 -5.54 9.44 12.22
CA ALA A 61 -6.04 10.62 11.52
C ALA A 61 -5.42 10.82 10.12
N GLY A 62 -4.41 10.01 9.74
CA GLY A 62 -3.66 10.16 8.49
C GLY A 62 -2.63 11.31 8.52
N ASP A 63 -2.40 11.91 9.68
CA ASP A 63 -1.38 12.94 9.89
C ASP A 63 -0.02 12.29 10.12
N PHE A 64 0.58 11.84 9.02
CA PHE A 64 1.85 11.12 9.07
C PHE A 64 3.03 12.03 9.41
N ASP A 65 2.94 13.32 9.07
CA ASP A 65 3.96 14.31 9.38
C ASP A 65 4.09 14.50 10.90
N SER A 66 2.98 14.45 11.64
CA SER A 66 2.99 14.46 13.10
C SER A 66 3.29 13.08 13.70
N ALA A 67 2.85 11.99 13.07
CA ALA A 67 3.02 10.65 13.61
C ALA A 67 4.49 10.21 13.66
N ILE A 68 5.28 10.47 12.61
CA ILE A 68 6.68 10.07 12.53
C ILE A 68 7.52 10.62 13.69
N PRO A 69 7.57 11.94 13.95
CA PRO A 69 8.36 12.48 15.06
C PRO A 69 7.87 12.02 16.44
N LEU A 70 6.56 11.76 16.60
CA LEU A 70 6.01 11.26 17.85
C LEU A 70 6.41 9.79 18.12
N TYR A 71 6.38 8.92 17.10
CA TYR A 71 6.97 7.57 17.22
C TYR A 71 8.47 7.63 17.45
N GLY A 72 9.19 8.54 16.76
CA GLY A 72 10.60 8.78 16.98
C GLY A 72 10.89 9.16 18.43
N ARG A 73 10.07 10.04 19.02
CA ARG A 73 10.20 10.43 20.44
C ARG A 73 9.96 9.24 21.38
N ALA A 74 8.93 8.43 21.12
CA ALA A 74 8.70 7.20 21.89
C ALA A 74 9.91 6.27 21.82
N LEU A 75 10.53 6.10 20.64
CA LEU A 75 11.71 5.26 20.47
C LEU A 75 12.99 5.84 21.06
N GLN A 76 13.10 7.16 21.21
CA GLN A 76 14.19 7.77 21.99
C GLN A 76 14.09 7.44 23.48
N ILE A 77 12.87 7.35 24.04
CA ILE A 77 12.61 6.98 25.42
C ILE A 77 12.79 5.48 25.62
N ASN A 78 12.22 4.67 24.70
CA ASN A 78 12.32 3.21 24.71
C ASN A 78 12.72 2.70 23.33
N PRO A 79 14.02 2.51 23.04
CA PRO A 79 14.51 2.03 21.74
C PRO A 79 13.97 0.65 21.34
N ASP A 80 13.52 -0.14 22.32
CA ASP A 80 12.96 -1.48 22.13
C ASP A 80 11.43 -1.49 22.09
N GLY A 81 10.81 -0.34 22.03
CA GLY A 81 9.36 -0.16 22.00
C GLY A 81 8.71 -0.81 20.77
N VAL A 82 8.19 -2.03 20.95
CA VAL A 82 7.60 -2.84 19.88
C VAL A 82 6.43 -2.11 19.20
N ASP A 83 5.53 -1.53 20.00
CA ASP A 83 4.33 -0.89 19.48
C ASP A 83 4.68 0.37 18.68
N ALA A 84 5.68 1.13 19.13
CA ALA A 84 6.17 2.29 18.39
C ALA A 84 6.82 1.90 17.05
N LYS A 85 7.61 0.82 17.04
CA LYS A 85 8.21 0.31 15.78
C LYS A 85 7.15 -0.22 14.82
N VAL A 86 6.16 -0.96 15.32
CA VAL A 86 5.04 -1.44 14.50
C VAL A 86 4.24 -0.27 13.94
N GLY A 87 3.90 0.72 14.75
CA GLY A 87 3.18 1.91 14.32
C GLY A 87 3.95 2.71 13.28
N LEU A 88 5.24 2.94 13.50
CA LEU A 88 6.10 3.64 12.53
C LEU A 88 6.24 2.86 11.21
N GLY A 89 6.39 1.53 11.28
CA GLY A 89 6.39 0.68 10.10
C GLY A 89 5.09 0.77 9.30
N GLN A 90 3.94 0.88 9.98
CA GLN A 90 2.64 1.09 9.31
C GLN A 90 2.56 2.47 8.65
N VAL A 91 3.11 3.52 9.28
CA VAL A 91 3.21 4.85 8.67
C VAL A 91 4.06 4.80 7.40
N TYR A 92 5.22 4.16 7.44
CA TYR A 92 6.07 4.00 6.26
C TYR A 92 5.38 3.24 5.12
N LEU A 93 4.62 2.19 5.42
CA LEU A 93 3.79 1.52 4.41
C LEU A 93 2.77 2.47 3.78
N SER A 94 2.13 3.31 4.58
CA SER A 94 1.15 4.29 4.09
C SER A 94 1.76 5.36 3.20
N LEU A 95 3.00 5.71 3.46
CA LEU A 95 3.78 6.68 2.68
C LEU A 95 4.45 6.06 1.43
N GLY A 96 4.31 4.74 1.21
CA GLY A 96 4.97 4.06 0.10
C GLY A 96 6.48 3.92 0.28
N ALA A 97 6.94 3.82 1.52
CA ALA A 97 8.34 3.60 1.93
C ALA A 97 8.50 2.16 2.48
N PRO A 98 8.43 1.13 1.61
CA PRO A 98 8.38 -0.26 2.05
C PRO A 98 9.71 -0.77 2.61
N ASP A 99 10.84 -0.21 2.23
CA ASP A 99 12.15 -0.60 2.75
C ASP A 99 12.29 -0.20 4.22
N GLU A 100 11.90 1.03 4.57
CA GLU A 100 11.87 1.55 5.94
C GLU A 100 10.85 0.78 6.79
N ALA A 101 9.70 0.48 6.24
CA ALA A 101 8.69 -0.33 6.91
C ALA A 101 9.22 -1.73 7.22
N ALA A 102 9.86 -2.39 6.24
CA ALA A 102 10.44 -3.72 6.43
C ALA A 102 11.53 -3.73 7.50
N ALA A 103 12.36 -2.68 7.58
CA ALA A 103 13.37 -2.54 8.61
C ALA A 103 12.73 -2.53 10.01
N MET A 104 11.71 -1.70 10.22
CA MET A 104 11.00 -1.62 11.50
C MET A 104 10.39 -2.97 11.91
N PHE A 105 9.72 -3.65 10.98
CA PHE A 105 9.11 -4.94 11.29
C PHE A 105 10.14 -6.05 11.52
N ARG A 106 11.28 -6.07 10.83
CA ARG A 106 12.37 -7.03 11.09
C ARG A 106 12.93 -6.85 12.49
N GLU A 107 13.22 -5.61 12.91
CA GLU A 107 13.71 -5.33 14.26
C GLU A 107 12.74 -5.85 15.35
N VAL A 108 11.43 -5.74 15.11
CA VAL A 108 10.43 -6.33 16.03
C VAL A 108 10.52 -7.85 16.02
N LEU A 109 10.60 -8.48 14.85
CA LEU A 109 10.62 -9.94 14.71
C LEU A 109 11.91 -10.57 15.23
N ASP A 110 13.03 -9.87 15.16
CA ASP A 110 14.30 -10.32 15.73
C ASP A 110 14.21 -10.46 17.26
N LYS A 111 13.44 -9.59 17.92
CA LYS A 111 13.22 -9.62 19.37
C LYS A 111 12.00 -10.43 19.79
N LYS A 112 10.93 -10.38 18.99
CA LYS A 112 9.63 -11.02 19.22
C LYS A 112 9.17 -11.73 17.96
N SER A 113 9.79 -12.87 17.66
CA SER A 113 9.54 -13.65 16.45
C SER A 113 8.06 -14.08 16.28
N GLY A 114 7.29 -14.12 17.35
CA GLY A 114 5.84 -14.42 17.36
C GLY A 114 4.94 -13.21 17.11
N ASN A 115 5.46 -12.00 16.88
CA ASN A 115 4.63 -10.82 16.70
C ASN A 115 3.90 -10.87 15.34
N GLN A 116 2.60 -11.15 15.36
CA GLN A 116 1.79 -11.32 14.15
C GLN A 116 1.61 -10.00 13.38
N MET A 117 1.47 -8.87 14.07
CA MET A 117 1.34 -7.57 13.40
C MET A 117 2.62 -7.21 12.62
N ALA A 118 3.80 -7.41 13.23
CA ALA A 118 5.06 -7.18 12.57
C ALA A 118 5.29 -8.16 11.41
N ARG A 119 4.92 -9.43 11.57
CA ARG A 119 5.04 -10.44 10.51
C ARG A 119 4.16 -10.10 9.31
N ARG A 120 2.89 -9.75 9.55
CA ARG A 120 1.98 -9.29 8.49
C ARG A 120 2.48 -7.98 7.88
N GLY A 121 2.93 -7.02 8.69
CA GLY A 121 3.50 -5.76 8.21
C GLY A 121 4.73 -5.98 7.30
N LEU A 122 5.63 -6.89 7.68
CA LEU A 122 6.77 -7.27 6.84
C LEU A 122 6.31 -7.89 5.52
N ALA A 123 5.31 -8.78 5.56
CA ALA A 123 4.77 -9.36 4.33
C ALA A 123 4.21 -8.29 3.40
N LEU A 124 3.49 -7.31 3.92
CA LEU A 124 2.94 -6.20 3.15
C LEU A 124 4.05 -5.32 2.54
N ALA A 125 5.12 -5.04 3.29
CA ALA A 125 6.28 -4.34 2.77
C ALA A 125 6.95 -5.13 1.63
N LEU A 126 7.14 -6.44 1.81
CA LEU A 126 7.71 -7.33 0.80
C LEU A 126 6.84 -7.40 -0.47
N ILE A 127 5.51 -7.40 -0.34
CA ILE A 127 4.57 -7.31 -1.47
C ILE A 127 4.82 -6.00 -2.24
N SER A 128 4.92 -4.88 -1.55
CA SER A 128 5.16 -3.57 -2.17
C SER A 128 6.51 -3.50 -2.88
N MET A 129 7.52 -4.23 -2.41
CA MET A 129 8.83 -4.39 -3.05
C MET A 129 8.85 -5.44 -4.19
N GLY A 130 7.73 -6.11 -4.47
CA GLY A 130 7.67 -7.19 -5.46
C GLY A 130 8.35 -8.50 -5.02
N GLN A 131 8.72 -8.63 -3.75
CA GLN A 131 9.38 -9.81 -3.18
C GLN A 131 8.34 -10.86 -2.76
N THR A 132 7.56 -11.35 -3.72
CA THR A 132 6.35 -12.15 -3.48
C THR A 132 6.64 -13.47 -2.76
N MET A 133 7.73 -14.16 -3.09
CA MET A 133 8.10 -15.42 -2.42
C MET A 133 8.38 -15.22 -0.92
N LEU A 134 9.10 -14.16 -0.57
CA LEU A 134 9.39 -13.83 0.83
C LEU A 134 8.12 -13.39 1.57
N ALA A 135 7.25 -12.62 0.91
CA ALA A 135 5.96 -12.25 1.45
C ALA A 135 5.10 -13.47 1.76
N GLN A 136 5.01 -14.42 0.82
CA GLN A 136 4.28 -15.67 1.01
C GLN A 136 4.78 -16.44 2.24
N GLN A 137 6.10 -16.59 2.39
CA GLN A 137 6.68 -17.27 3.56
C GLN A 137 6.25 -16.61 4.87
N GLN A 138 6.22 -15.26 4.94
CA GLN A 138 5.79 -14.54 6.13
C GLN A 138 4.29 -14.76 6.41
N LEU A 139 3.44 -14.69 5.38
CA LEU A 139 2.00 -14.90 5.52
C LEU A 139 1.65 -16.33 5.93
N GLU A 140 2.32 -17.32 5.34
CA GLU A 140 2.15 -18.71 5.73
C GLU A 140 2.61 -18.97 7.17
N ALA A 141 3.72 -18.36 7.59
CA ALA A 141 4.18 -18.45 8.96
C ALA A 141 3.19 -17.78 9.94
N ALA A 142 2.57 -16.67 9.54
CA ALA A 142 1.53 -16.03 10.34
C ALA A 142 0.29 -16.92 10.47
N LEU A 143 -0.20 -17.51 9.37
CA LEU A 143 -1.38 -18.40 9.38
C LEU A 143 -1.11 -19.73 10.07
N ARG A 144 0.13 -20.23 10.10
CA ARG A 144 0.47 -21.40 10.94
C ARG A 144 0.36 -21.13 12.44
N ALA A 145 0.56 -19.88 12.85
CA ALA A 145 0.46 -19.47 14.25
C ALA A 145 -0.98 -19.09 14.64
N ASP A 146 -1.73 -18.48 13.71
CA ASP A 146 -3.15 -18.14 13.86
C ASP A 146 -3.82 -18.22 12.49
N ASP A 147 -4.50 -19.33 12.22
CA ASP A 147 -5.22 -19.60 10.97
C ASP A 147 -6.53 -18.81 10.85
N ARG A 148 -6.94 -18.13 11.94
CA ARG A 148 -8.14 -17.30 12.03
C ARG A 148 -7.85 -15.79 11.94
N ASP A 149 -6.59 -15.37 11.74
CA ASP A 149 -6.28 -13.95 11.52
C ASP A 149 -6.79 -13.51 10.12
N TYR A 150 -8.00 -12.97 10.10
CA TYR A 150 -8.65 -12.49 8.88
C TYR A 150 -7.85 -11.39 8.17
N ARG A 151 -7.02 -10.62 8.90
CA ARG A 151 -6.16 -9.60 8.29
C ARG A 151 -5.01 -10.25 7.51
N THR A 152 -4.44 -11.33 8.05
CA THR A 152 -3.43 -12.12 7.33
C THR A 152 -4.04 -12.85 6.13
N LEU A 153 -5.27 -13.40 6.26
CA LEU A 153 -6.00 -13.98 5.13
C LEU A 153 -6.25 -12.94 4.03
N ASN A 154 -6.62 -11.71 4.39
CA ASN A 154 -6.77 -10.62 3.43
C ASN A 154 -5.44 -10.30 2.71
N ALA A 155 -4.34 -10.16 3.45
CA ALA A 155 -3.03 -9.87 2.86
C ALA A 155 -2.57 -11.01 1.92
N TYR A 156 -2.87 -12.27 2.29
CA TYR A 156 -2.54 -13.40 1.44
C TYR A 156 -3.39 -13.45 0.16
N GLY A 157 -4.68 -13.11 0.26
CA GLY A 157 -5.53 -12.95 -0.91
C GLY A 157 -4.99 -11.89 -1.88
N VAL A 158 -4.55 -10.74 -1.37
CA VAL A 158 -3.93 -9.68 -2.19
C VAL A 158 -2.67 -10.19 -2.90
N LEU A 159 -1.78 -10.90 -2.19
CA LEU A 159 -0.59 -11.50 -2.79
C LEU A 159 -0.95 -12.45 -3.94
N LEU A 160 -1.91 -13.35 -3.71
CA LEU A 160 -2.36 -14.32 -4.70
C LEU A 160 -3.00 -13.64 -5.94
N ASP A 161 -3.77 -12.58 -5.73
CA ASP A 161 -4.31 -11.77 -6.83
C ASP A 161 -3.20 -11.11 -7.66
N MET A 162 -2.17 -10.59 -7.01
CA MET A 162 -1.00 -10.04 -7.69
C MET A 162 -0.23 -11.10 -8.48
N GLU A 163 -0.26 -12.36 -8.07
CA GLU A 163 0.29 -13.49 -8.82
C GLU A 163 -0.64 -13.99 -9.95
N GLY A 164 -1.87 -13.44 -10.05
CA GLY A 164 -2.89 -13.89 -11.01
C GLY A 164 -3.63 -15.15 -10.57
N ARG A 165 -3.44 -15.60 -9.36
CA ARG A 165 -4.07 -16.78 -8.74
C ARG A 165 -5.41 -16.42 -8.09
N HIS A 166 -6.30 -15.86 -8.89
CA HIS A 166 -7.57 -15.28 -8.41
C HIS A 166 -8.46 -16.28 -7.68
N VAL A 167 -8.51 -17.54 -8.11
CA VAL A 167 -9.32 -18.58 -7.44
C VAL A 167 -8.80 -18.83 -6.02
N ASP A 168 -7.49 -18.93 -5.86
CA ASP A 168 -6.87 -19.13 -4.55
C ASP A 168 -7.07 -17.87 -3.67
N ALA A 169 -6.93 -16.67 -4.24
CA ALA A 169 -7.19 -15.41 -3.56
C ALA A 169 -8.62 -15.35 -3.01
N GLN A 170 -9.59 -15.66 -3.85
CA GLN A 170 -11.01 -15.68 -3.49
C GLN A 170 -11.31 -16.68 -2.37
N ALA A 171 -10.63 -17.83 -2.34
CA ALA A 171 -10.76 -18.80 -1.25
C ALA A 171 -10.29 -18.18 0.08
N ARG A 172 -9.16 -17.47 0.09
CA ARG A 172 -8.66 -16.76 1.29
C ARG A 172 -9.59 -15.64 1.73
N TYR A 173 -10.12 -14.87 0.80
CA TYR A 173 -11.09 -13.82 1.13
C TYR A 173 -12.37 -14.39 1.73
N ARG A 174 -12.96 -15.47 1.15
CA ARG A 174 -14.15 -16.11 1.72
C ARG A 174 -13.91 -16.61 3.14
N GLN A 175 -12.79 -17.29 3.38
CA GLN A 175 -12.39 -17.71 4.71
C GLN A 175 -12.32 -16.54 5.69
N GLY A 176 -11.74 -15.40 5.27
CA GLY A 176 -11.65 -14.21 6.10
C GLY A 176 -13.01 -13.53 6.33
N ILE A 177 -13.91 -13.53 5.33
CA ILE A 177 -15.28 -12.98 5.44
C ILE A 177 -16.11 -13.77 6.46
N GLU A 178 -15.95 -15.10 6.52
CA GLU A 178 -16.61 -15.93 7.54
C GLU A 178 -16.19 -15.53 8.96
N LEU A 179 -14.94 -15.09 9.14
CA LEU A 179 -14.39 -14.67 10.43
C LEU A 179 -14.72 -13.21 10.77
N ALA A 180 -14.77 -12.33 9.77
CA ALA A 180 -14.97 -10.89 9.93
C ALA A 180 -15.84 -10.32 8.79
N PRO A 181 -17.16 -10.58 8.83
CA PRO A 181 -18.06 -10.20 7.73
C PRO A 181 -18.17 -8.68 7.52
N ASP A 182 -17.92 -7.89 8.55
CA ASP A 182 -18.01 -6.44 8.49
C ASP A 182 -16.68 -5.74 8.15
N PHE A 183 -15.61 -6.52 7.94
CA PHE A 183 -14.32 -5.93 7.61
C PHE A 183 -14.28 -5.49 6.14
N VAL A 184 -14.56 -4.21 5.91
CA VAL A 184 -14.71 -3.59 4.59
C VAL A 184 -13.54 -3.86 3.65
N PRO A 185 -12.25 -3.73 4.05
CA PRO A 185 -11.13 -3.97 3.14
C PRO A 185 -11.12 -5.37 2.52
N LEU A 186 -11.45 -6.39 3.30
CA LEU A 186 -11.48 -7.78 2.85
C LEU A 186 -12.59 -8.04 1.83
N ARG A 187 -13.81 -7.53 2.10
CA ARG A 187 -14.93 -7.64 1.16
C ARG A 187 -14.68 -6.84 -0.13
N SER A 188 -14.05 -5.67 -0.01
CA SER A 188 -13.69 -4.84 -1.16
C SER A 188 -12.64 -5.52 -2.04
N ASN A 189 -11.62 -6.15 -1.46
CA ASN A 189 -10.60 -6.89 -2.20
C ASN A 189 -11.20 -8.16 -2.85
N PHE A 190 -12.10 -8.86 -2.16
CA PHE A 190 -12.84 -9.98 -2.73
C PHE A 190 -13.64 -9.56 -3.97
N GLY A 191 -14.38 -8.46 -3.87
CA GLY A 191 -15.14 -7.92 -5.01
C GLY A 191 -14.23 -7.51 -6.17
N LEU A 192 -13.06 -6.92 -5.90
CA LEU A 192 -12.08 -6.60 -6.94
C LEU A 192 -11.54 -7.86 -7.62
N SER A 193 -11.18 -8.89 -6.85
CA SER A 193 -10.69 -10.17 -7.36
C SER A 193 -11.71 -10.84 -8.30
N LEU A 194 -13.00 -10.82 -7.91
CA LEU A 194 -14.10 -11.28 -8.74
C LEU A 194 -14.20 -10.50 -10.07
N ALA A 195 -14.10 -9.18 -10.02
CA ALA A 195 -14.17 -8.35 -11.23
C ALA A 195 -12.98 -8.62 -12.17
N ILE A 196 -11.76 -8.75 -11.63
CA ILE A 196 -10.55 -9.03 -12.41
C ILE A 196 -10.68 -10.39 -13.11
N SER A 197 -11.18 -11.40 -12.41
CA SER A 197 -11.32 -12.77 -12.93
C SER A 197 -12.52 -12.98 -13.87
N GLY A 198 -13.32 -11.93 -14.14
CA GLY A 198 -14.44 -11.96 -15.06
C GLY A 198 -15.80 -12.29 -14.43
N GLN A 199 -15.90 -12.36 -13.11
CA GLN A 199 -17.13 -12.58 -12.34
C GLN A 199 -17.77 -11.25 -11.95
N ALA A 200 -18.04 -10.40 -12.96
CA ALA A 200 -18.40 -9.00 -12.74
C ALA A 200 -19.75 -8.82 -12.02
N GLN A 201 -20.73 -9.67 -12.28
CA GLN A 201 -22.04 -9.60 -11.59
C GLN A 201 -21.92 -9.91 -10.10
N GLU A 202 -21.15 -10.94 -9.75
CA GLU A 202 -20.89 -11.30 -8.35
C GLU A 202 -20.08 -10.20 -7.65
N ALA A 203 -19.10 -9.61 -8.36
CA ALA A 203 -18.35 -8.45 -7.87
C ALA A 203 -19.28 -7.27 -7.51
N ILE A 204 -20.23 -6.93 -8.40
CA ILE A 204 -21.20 -5.87 -8.14
C ILE A 204 -22.07 -6.21 -6.93
N ALA A 205 -22.55 -7.45 -6.81
CA ALA A 205 -23.36 -7.88 -5.68
C ALA A 205 -22.61 -7.75 -4.33
N GLN A 206 -21.29 -7.97 -4.33
CA GLN A 206 -20.46 -7.76 -3.14
C GLN A 206 -20.16 -6.29 -2.85
N LEU A 207 -19.86 -5.49 -3.89
CA LEU A 207 -19.36 -4.12 -3.73
C LEU A 207 -20.46 -3.07 -3.59
N ALA A 208 -21.63 -3.24 -4.23
CA ALA A 208 -22.68 -2.23 -4.21
C ALA A 208 -23.22 -1.93 -2.79
N PRO A 209 -23.51 -2.93 -1.94
CA PRO A 209 -23.91 -2.68 -0.55
C PRO A 209 -22.81 -1.98 0.26
N LEU A 210 -21.52 -2.34 0.01
CA LEU A 210 -20.39 -1.69 0.67
C LEU A 210 -20.30 -0.21 0.28
N ALA A 211 -20.36 0.08 -1.03
CA ALA A 211 -20.26 1.44 -1.55
C ALA A 211 -21.42 2.35 -1.13
N ALA A 212 -22.57 1.77 -0.74
CA ALA A 212 -23.70 2.49 -0.17
C ALA A 212 -23.55 2.76 1.33
N SER A 213 -22.64 2.08 2.02
CA SER A 213 -22.44 2.23 3.46
C SER A 213 -21.69 3.53 3.79
N ARG A 214 -21.81 4.00 5.06
CA ARG A 214 -21.02 5.16 5.55
C ARG A 214 -19.52 4.86 5.69
N ALA A 215 -19.15 3.59 5.74
CA ALA A 215 -17.76 3.14 5.83
C ALA A 215 -17.08 3.05 4.45
N ALA A 216 -17.78 3.35 3.36
CA ALA A 216 -17.22 3.32 2.02
C ALA A 216 -16.24 4.48 1.80
N ASP A 217 -15.02 4.14 1.45
CA ASP A 217 -14.03 5.08 0.95
C ASP A 217 -14.04 5.15 -0.59
N GLY A 218 -13.20 6.01 -1.15
CA GLY A 218 -13.05 6.14 -2.61
C GLY A 218 -12.61 4.85 -3.29
N ARG A 219 -11.87 3.98 -2.58
CA ARG A 219 -11.39 2.71 -3.12
C ARG A 219 -12.52 1.71 -3.33
N VAL A 220 -13.43 1.59 -2.37
CA VAL A 220 -14.61 0.72 -2.52
C VAL A 220 -15.43 1.17 -3.73
N ARG A 221 -15.61 2.48 -3.92
CA ARG A 221 -16.34 3.02 -5.07
C ARG A 221 -15.59 2.80 -6.38
N GLN A 222 -14.27 2.96 -6.38
CA GLN A 222 -13.43 2.65 -7.56
C GLN A 222 -13.53 1.18 -7.96
N ASN A 223 -13.47 0.25 -7.00
CA ASN A 223 -13.64 -1.18 -7.26
C ASN A 223 -15.03 -1.50 -7.82
N LEU A 224 -16.08 -0.84 -7.31
CA LEU A 224 -17.43 -0.97 -7.84
C LEU A 224 -17.55 -0.41 -9.26
N ALA A 225 -16.97 0.76 -9.54
CA ALA A 225 -16.94 1.32 -10.88
C ALA A 225 -16.23 0.39 -11.87
N PHE A 226 -15.10 -0.21 -11.44
CA PHE A 226 -14.42 -1.23 -12.23
C PHE A 226 -15.30 -2.45 -12.50
N ALA A 227 -16.00 -2.97 -11.49
CA ALA A 227 -16.91 -4.10 -11.64
C ALA A 227 -18.05 -3.79 -12.62
N TYR A 228 -18.63 -2.58 -12.57
CA TYR A 228 -19.63 -2.14 -13.56
C TYR A 228 -19.05 -2.08 -14.97
N ALA A 229 -17.86 -1.53 -15.15
CA ALA A 229 -17.19 -1.50 -16.47
C ALA A 229 -16.93 -2.91 -17.00
N MET A 230 -16.47 -3.84 -16.16
CA MET A 230 -16.28 -5.26 -16.54
C MET A 230 -17.60 -5.94 -16.94
N ASN A 231 -18.69 -5.58 -16.28
CA ASN A 231 -20.05 -6.06 -16.62
C ASN A 231 -20.60 -5.41 -17.91
N GLY A 232 -20.05 -4.29 -18.36
CA GLY A 232 -20.54 -3.53 -19.51
C GLY A 232 -21.57 -2.46 -19.17
N ASP A 233 -21.81 -2.21 -17.90
CA ASP A 233 -22.71 -1.17 -17.38
C ASP A 233 -21.93 0.14 -17.23
N LEU A 234 -21.80 0.86 -18.35
CA LEU A 234 -20.99 2.08 -18.43
C LEU A 234 -21.66 3.26 -17.73
N GLU A 235 -22.97 3.28 -17.67
CA GLU A 235 -23.74 4.33 -17.00
C GLU A 235 -23.49 4.29 -15.50
N ASN A 236 -23.67 3.15 -14.85
CA ASN A 236 -23.39 2.98 -13.43
C ASN A 236 -21.91 3.13 -13.10
N CYS A 237 -20.99 2.70 -13.99
CA CYS A 237 -19.57 2.97 -13.84
C CYS A 237 -19.29 4.48 -13.70
N LEU A 238 -19.77 5.29 -14.64
CA LEU A 238 -19.61 6.75 -14.60
C LEU A 238 -20.30 7.38 -13.41
N MET A 239 -21.52 6.96 -13.10
CA MET A 239 -22.29 7.46 -11.95
C MET A 239 -21.51 7.28 -10.64
N VAL A 240 -20.90 6.13 -10.44
CA VAL A 240 -20.11 5.86 -9.23
C VAL A 240 -18.79 6.64 -9.25
N SER A 241 -18.08 6.68 -10.38
CA SER A 241 -16.81 7.39 -10.52
C SER A 241 -16.92 8.88 -10.23
N ARG A 242 -18.02 9.53 -10.66
CA ARG A 242 -18.30 10.97 -10.46
C ARG A 242 -18.50 11.38 -9.01
N ARG A 243 -18.62 10.43 -8.09
CA ARG A 243 -18.68 10.76 -6.65
C ARG A 243 -17.33 11.23 -6.09
N ASP A 244 -16.24 10.78 -6.70
CA ASP A 244 -14.88 11.07 -6.23
C ASP A 244 -14.03 11.81 -7.28
N LEU A 245 -14.46 11.81 -8.55
CA LEU A 245 -13.68 12.32 -9.68
C LEU A 245 -14.43 13.42 -10.45
N SER A 246 -13.66 14.31 -11.06
CA SER A 246 -14.20 15.23 -12.07
C SER A 246 -14.74 14.47 -13.27
N GLU A 247 -15.60 15.10 -14.07
CA GLU A 247 -16.14 14.49 -15.31
C GLU A 247 -15.03 13.98 -16.24
N VAL A 248 -14.00 14.80 -16.45
CA VAL A 248 -12.86 14.44 -17.31
C VAL A 248 -12.12 13.22 -16.77
N SER A 249 -11.84 13.20 -15.46
CA SER A 249 -11.16 12.08 -14.81
C SER A 249 -12.01 10.81 -14.80
N ALA A 250 -13.33 10.92 -14.63
CA ALA A 250 -14.24 9.77 -14.67
C ALA A 250 -14.29 9.14 -16.08
N GLN A 251 -14.28 9.95 -17.14
CA GLN A 251 -14.21 9.47 -18.53
C GLN A 251 -12.87 8.81 -18.84
N GLN A 252 -11.77 9.38 -18.36
CA GLN A 252 -10.43 8.78 -18.50
C GLN A 252 -10.36 7.43 -17.79
N GLN A 253 -10.89 7.34 -16.58
CA GLN A 253 -10.97 6.10 -15.82
C GLN A 253 -11.80 5.04 -16.55
N LEU A 254 -12.97 5.41 -17.08
CA LEU A 254 -13.80 4.51 -17.89
C LEU A 254 -13.04 3.99 -19.11
N SER A 255 -12.37 4.87 -19.84
CA SER A 255 -11.56 4.48 -21.01
C SER A 255 -10.49 3.47 -20.63
N TYR A 256 -9.80 3.67 -19.52
CA TYR A 256 -8.82 2.72 -18.99
C TYR A 256 -9.46 1.37 -18.63
N PHE A 257 -10.62 1.37 -17.98
CA PHE A 257 -11.33 0.15 -17.64
C PHE A 257 -11.78 -0.64 -18.87
N LEU A 258 -12.19 0.04 -19.94
CA LEU A 258 -12.55 -0.60 -21.20
C LEU A 258 -11.34 -1.23 -21.90
N GLN A 259 -10.17 -0.59 -21.83
CA GLN A 259 -8.92 -1.19 -22.30
C GLN A 259 -8.61 -2.47 -21.52
N LEU A 260 -8.74 -2.44 -20.20
CA LEU A 260 -8.55 -3.64 -19.34
C LEU A 260 -9.57 -4.74 -19.65
N LYS A 261 -10.83 -4.39 -19.93
CA LYS A 261 -11.89 -5.34 -20.28
C LYS A 261 -11.55 -6.10 -21.57
N ALA A 262 -10.94 -5.43 -22.53
CA ALA A 262 -10.54 -6.04 -23.80
C ALA A 262 -9.39 -7.06 -23.66
N LEU A 263 -8.67 -7.06 -22.54
CA LEU A 263 -7.55 -7.96 -22.30
C LEU A 263 -8.03 -9.33 -21.77
N PRO A 264 -7.34 -10.42 -22.12
CA PRO A 264 -7.47 -11.69 -21.42
C PRO A 264 -7.16 -11.51 -19.91
N VAL A 265 -7.75 -12.34 -19.05
CA VAL A 265 -7.60 -12.22 -17.57
C VAL A 265 -6.14 -12.11 -17.13
N ALA A 266 -5.26 -12.98 -17.65
CA ALA A 266 -3.84 -12.96 -17.30
C ALA A 266 -3.14 -11.63 -17.68
N ALA A 267 -3.43 -11.08 -18.86
CA ALA A 267 -2.89 -9.80 -19.31
C ALA A 267 -3.49 -8.63 -18.52
N ARG A 268 -4.78 -8.68 -18.20
CA ARG A 268 -5.46 -7.71 -17.34
C ARG A 268 -4.82 -7.65 -15.96
N SER A 269 -4.59 -8.80 -15.33
CA SER A 269 -3.91 -8.89 -14.03
C SER A 269 -2.48 -8.34 -14.08
N ALA A 270 -1.76 -8.62 -15.17
CA ALA A 270 -0.40 -8.08 -15.37
C ALA A 270 -0.40 -6.56 -15.52
N GLU A 271 -1.38 -6.00 -16.25
CA GLU A 271 -1.50 -4.55 -16.43
C GLU A 271 -1.89 -3.85 -15.12
N LEU A 272 -2.83 -4.41 -14.38
CA LEU A 272 -3.22 -3.88 -13.08
C LEU A 272 -2.07 -3.86 -12.06
N ARG A 273 -1.17 -4.85 -12.09
CA ARG A 273 0.04 -4.86 -11.25
C ARG A 273 0.99 -3.68 -11.51
N ARG A 274 1.00 -3.17 -12.73
CA ARG A 274 1.83 -2.01 -13.11
C ARG A 274 1.23 -0.68 -12.65
N ASN A 275 -0.05 -0.67 -12.32
CA ASN A 275 -0.74 0.52 -11.86
C ASN A 275 -0.77 0.56 -10.32
N PRO A 276 0.08 1.39 -9.67
CA PRO A 276 0.18 1.43 -8.21
C PRO A 276 -1.10 1.88 -7.50
N ASN A 277 -2.02 2.51 -8.24
CA ASN A 277 -3.29 2.99 -7.69
C ASN A 277 -4.39 1.92 -7.67
N PHE A 278 -4.17 0.78 -8.33
CA PHE A 278 -5.23 -0.22 -8.52
C PHE A 278 -5.16 -1.36 -7.52
N PHE A 279 -4.02 -2.02 -7.39
CA PHE A 279 -3.87 -2.93 -6.27
C PHE A 279 -3.69 -2.09 -5.00
N PRO A 280 -4.42 -2.42 -3.94
CA PRO A 280 -4.14 -1.80 -2.67
C PRO A 280 -2.64 -1.99 -2.44
N GLN A 281 -1.86 -0.92 -2.47
CA GLN A 281 -0.68 -0.89 -1.65
C GLN A 281 -1.18 -1.48 -0.35
N ALA A 282 -0.54 -2.51 0.17
CA ALA A 282 -0.98 -3.27 1.33
C ALA A 282 -1.19 -2.31 2.50
N ALA A 283 -2.12 -1.43 2.27
CA ALA A 283 -2.37 -0.24 3.00
C ALA A 283 -2.84 -0.70 4.35
N ALA A 284 -2.07 -0.34 5.29
CA ALA A 284 -2.43 0.77 6.14
C ALA A 284 -3.97 0.94 6.27
N GLY A 285 -4.69 -0.07 6.28
CA GLY A 285 -6.13 -0.08 6.42
C GLY A 285 -6.49 -0.85 7.68
N GLY A 286 -6.59 -0.12 8.75
CA GLY A 286 -7.32 -0.57 9.90
C GLY A 286 -6.45 -1.16 11.00
N ALA A 287 -6.13 -0.29 11.89
CA ALA A 287 -6.11 -0.63 13.30
C ALA A 287 -7.43 -1.24 13.70
#